data_6c3bef6657040ac6a80340cc6a963085
#
_entry.id   6c3bef6657040ac6a80340cc6a963085
#
_cell.length_a   1.000
_cell.length_b   1.000
_cell.length_c   1.000
_cell.angle_alpha   90.00
_cell.angle_beta   90.00
_cell.angle_gamma   90.00
#
_symmetry.space_group_name_H-M   'P 1'
#
loop_
_entity.id
_entity.type
_entity.pdbx_description
1 polymer ?
#
loop_
_entity_poly.entity_id
_entity_poly.type
_entity_poly.pdbx_seq_one_letter_code
_entity_poly.pdbx_strand_id
1 'polypeptide(L)'
;MAGGRNYGGSTDLTSAGSLASGADDIISGLTKFENTEEYEVDFILMGSAKYDKETSQGIAQKCIAVAEERKDAVAFISPYRAAFLSDNQVGTVTVNDIDTITNNVLGFYAPLSSTTYGVFDSGYKYMYDRFNDTFRYVPLNGDIAGTCARTDIQQFPWFSPAGTSRGSILNAVKLAYNPGRKQRDALYSNRINPVIFSPGAGITLFGDKTGLGKASAFDRVNV
;
A
#
# COMPACT_ATOMS: atom_id res chain seq x y z
N MET A 1 -24.04 0.36 19.80
CA MET A 1 -22.83 -0.48 19.87
C MET A 1 -22.01 0.01 21.05
N ALA A 2 -21.99 -0.72 22.14
CA ALA A 2 -21.20 -0.37 23.32
C ALA A 2 -19.78 -0.92 23.10
N GLY A 3 -18.76 -0.10 23.29
CA GLY A 3 -17.35 -0.51 23.32
C GLY A 3 -16.54 -0.37 22.04
N GLY A 4 -17.03 0.32 21.02
CA GLY A 4 -16.19 0.66 19.88
C GLY A 4 -15.00 1.55 20.30
N ARG A 5 -13.77 1.18 19.89
CA ARG A 5 -12.55 1.94 20.15
C ARG A 5 -11.89 2.32 18.82
N ASN A 6 -11.39 3.53 18.75
CA ASN A 6 -10.78 4.02 17.50
C ASN A 6 -9.41 3.39 17.19
N TYR A 7 -8.63 2.99 18.21
CA TYR A 7 -7.27 2.45 18.05
C TYR A 7 -6.91 1.53 19.22
N GLY A 8 -6.26 0.42 18.92
CA GLY A 8 -5.40 -0.43 19.74
C GLY A 8 -5.81 -0.79 21.17
N GLY A 9 -7.03 -0.61 21.57
CA GLY A 9 -7.43 -0.89 22.96
C GLY A 9 -6.82 0.07 23.99
N SER A 10 -5.95 0.98 23.58
CA SER A 10 -5.40 2.05 24.42
C SER A 10 -6.44 3.13 24.59
N THR A 11 -6.56 3.67 25.82
CA THR A 11 -7.27 4.91 26.09
C THR A 11 -6.47 6.13 25.65
N ASP A 12 -5.24 5.90 25.20
CA ASP A 12 -4.35 6.92 24.69
C ASP A 12 -4.60 7.13 23.20
N LEU A 13 -5.20 8.27 22.88
CA LEU A 13 -5.46 8.73 21.51
C LEU A 13 -4.18 9.09 20.73
N THR A 14 -3.02 9.09 21.39
CA THR A 14 -1.73 9.43 20.79
C THR A 14 -1.11 8.29 20.00
N SER A 15 -1.51 7.04 20.21
CA SER A 15 -1.04 5.89 19.46
C SER A 15 -1.77 5.74 18.12
N ALA A 16 -1.69 6.77 17.29
CA ALA A 16 -2.34 6.80 15.99
C ALA A 16 -1.68 5.82 15.01
N GLY A 17 -2.39 4.82 14.59
CA GLY A 17 -2.01 3.90 13.52
C GLY A 17 -1.82 2.45 13.91
N SER A 18 -1.97 2.09 15.18
CA SER A 18 -2.10 0.69 15.58
C SER A 18 -3.57 0.29 15.54
N LEU A 19 -3.94 -0.57 14.60
CA LEU A 19 -5.26 -1.22 14.65
C LEU A 19 -5.34 -2.07 15.92
N ALA A 20 -6.48 -2.01 16.62
CA ALA A 20 -6.75 -2.83 17.79
C ALA A 20 -6.73 -4.32 17.47
N SER A 21 -7.15 -4.67 16.26
CA SER A 21 -7.20 -6.06 15.80
C SER A 21 -5.80 -6.65 15.71
N GLY A 22 -5.64 -7.85 16.23
CA GLY A 22 -4.46 -8.67 15.98
C GLY A 22 -4.29 -8.99 14.49
N ALA A 23 -3.11 -9.48 14.11
CA ALA A 23 -2.91 -9.95 12.74
C ALA A 23 -3.83 -11.13 12.42
N ASP A 24 -4.04 -12.02 13.37
CA ASP A 24 -4.91 -13.19 13.23
C ASP A 24 -6.37 -12.81 13.00
N ASP A 25 -6.84 -11.75 13.64
CA ASP A 25 -8.20 -11.22 13.43
C ASP A 25 -8.37 -10.66 12.02
N ILE A 26 -7.35 -9.94 11.51
CA ILE A 26 -7.34 -9.40 10.15
C ILE A 26 -7.31 -10.54 9.13
N ILE A 27 -6.44 -11.52 9.32
CA ILE A 27 -6.30 -12.70 8.45
C ILE A 27 -7.61 -13.50 8.44
N SER A 28 -8.23 -13.71 9.61
CA SER A 28 -9.53 -14.38 9.73
C SER A 28 -10.64 -13.59 9.03
N GLY A 29 -10.62 -12.26 9.13
CA GLY A 29 -11.54 -11.39 8.40
C GLY A 29 -11.39 -11.49 6.90
N LEU A 30 -10.15 -11.46 6.40
CA LEU A 30 -9.83 -11.59 4.98
C LEU A 30 -10.27 -12.93 4.38
N THR A 31 -10.22 -14.02 5.17
CA THR A 31 -10.67 -15.35 4.73
C THR A 31 -12.15 -15.37 4.31
N LYS A 32 -12.99 -14.51 4.88
CA LYS A 32 -14.39 -14.41 4.48
C LYS A 32 -14.58 -13.95 3.03
N PHE A 33 -13.65 -13.15 2.53
CA PHE A 33 -13.69 -12.65 1.16
C PHE A 33 -13.25 -13.69 0.11
N GLU A 34 -12.85 -14.90 0.51
CA GLU A 34 -12.64 -16.02 -0.41
C GLU A 34 -13.96 -16.52 -1.03
N ASN A 35 -15.08 -16.25 -0.35
CA ASN A 35 -16.40 -16.63 -0.86
C ASN A 35 -16.89 -15.63 -1.91
N THR A 36 -16.75 -16.00 -3.18
CA THR A 36 -17.16 -15.17 -4.33
C THR A 36 -18.66 -15.10 -4.53
N GLU A 37 -19.43 -16.05 -3.98
CA GLU A 37 -20.88 -16.07 -4.10
C GLU A 37 -21.57 -15.10 -3.12
N GLU A 38 -20.91 -14.80 -2.01
CA GLU A 38 -21.46 -13.94 -0.96
C GLU A 38 -20.97 -12.49 -1.08
N TYR A 39 -19.72 -12.30 -1.54
CA TYR A 39 -19.09 -10.98 -1.60
C TYR A 39 -18.54 -10.68 -2.99
N GLU A 40 -19.05 -9.62 -3.61
CA GLU A 40 -18.50 -9.04 -4.83
C GLU A 40 -17.42 -8.02 -4.47
N VAL A 41 -16.16 -8.27 -4.85
CA VAL A 41 -15.00 -7.47 -4.47
C VAL A 41 -14.03 -7.37 -5.63
N ASP A 42 -13.74 -6.16 -6.09
CA ASP A 42 -12.75 -5.88 -7.14
C ASP A 42 -11.36 -5.61 -6.57
N PHE A 43 -11.28 -4.91 -5.43
CA PHE A 43 -10.03 -4.50 -4.82
C PHE A 43 -9.92 -4.96 -3.36
N ILE A 44 -8.80 -5.60 -3.04
CA ILE A 44 -8.44 -6.00 -1.69
C ILE A 44 -7.34 -5.05 -1.21
N LEU A 45 -7.66 -4.18 -0.26
CA LEU A 45 -6.70 -3.24 0.31
C LEU A 45 -6.10 -3.82 1.58
N MET A 46 -4.78 -3.89 1.66
CA MET A 46 -4.10 -4.28 2.90
C MET A 46 -4.42 -3.31 4.04
N GLY A 47 -4.73 -2.04 3.71
CA GLY A 47 -4.98 -1.01 4.70
C GLY A 47 -3.72 -0.60 5.46
N SER A 48 -3.85 -0.28 6.73
CA SER A 48 -2.72 0.05 7.60
C SER A 48 -1.89 -1.19 7.89
N ALA A 49 -0.65 -1.20 7.39
CA ALA A 49 0.32 -2.21 7.78
C ALA A 49 0.65 -2.09 9.28
N LYS A 50 1.00 -3.20 9.89
CA LYS A 50 1.50 -3.23 11.27
C LYS A 50 2.88 -2.56 11.35
N TYR A 51 3.34 -2.33 12.58
CA TYR A 51 4.64 -1.73 12.80
C TYR A 51 5.76 -2.67 12.38
N ASP A 52 5.69 -3.93 12.77
CA ASP A 52 6.69 -4.96 12.48
C ASP A 52 6.55 -5.58 11.09
N LYS A 53 7.69 -6.04 10.58
CA LYS A 53 7.84 -6.57 9.23
C LYS A 53 7.10 -7.91 9.05
N GLU A 54 7.31 -8.83 9.96
CA GLU A 54 6.83 -10.21 9.87
C GLU A 54 5.30 -10.28 9.90
N THR A 55 4.69 -9.56 10.84
CA THR A 55 3.23 -9.46 10.95
C THR A 55 2.62 -8.84 9.71
N SER A 56 3.24 -7.76 9.20
CA SER A 56 2.78 -7.10 7.97
C SER A 56 2.92 -8.00 6.75
N GLN A 57 3.98 -8.81 6.67
CA GLN A 57 4.16 -9.80 5.59
C GLN A 57 3.08 -10.88 5.63
N GLY A 58 2.70 -11.36 6.82
CA GLY A 58 1.62 -12.33 6.98
C GLY A 58 0.27 -11.80 6.44
N ILE A 59 -0.06 -10.56 6.76
CA ILE A 59 -1.29 -9.91 6.25
C ILE A 59 -1.19 -9.73 4.72
N ALA A 60 -0.04 -9.27 4.21
CA ALA A 60 0.18 -9.08 2.78
C ALA A 60 0.03 -10.40 1.99
N GLN A 61 0.62 -11.48 2.48
CA GLN A 61 0.49 -12.81 1.91
C GLN A 61 -0.96 -13.29 1.88
N LYS A 62 -1.73 -13.02 2.94
CA LYS A 62 -3.16 -13.37 2.97
C LYS A 62 -3.97 -12.56 1.97
N CYS A 63 -3.72 -11.25 1.83
CA CYS A 63 -4.38 -10.44 0.79
C CYS A 63 -4.12 -10.99 -0.62
N ILE A 64 -2.86 -11.37 -0.91
CA ILE A 64 -2.48 -11.98 -2.18
C ILE A 64 -3.17 -13.33 -2.37
N ALA A 65 -3.17 -14.19 -1.36
CA ALA A 65 -3.79 -15.50 -1.42
C ALA A 65 -5.30 -15.43 -1.72
N VAL A 66 -6.01 -14.49 -1.07
CA VAL A 66 -7.43 -14.26 -1.34
C VAL A 66 -7.65 -13.79 -2.79
N ALA A 67 -6.83 -12.87 -3.29
CA ALA A 67 -6.94 -12.40 -4.67
C ALA A 67 -6.64 -13.52 -5.69
N GLU A 68 -5.65 -14.37 -5.41
CA GLU A 68 -5.30 -15.52 -6.26
C GLU A 68 -6.38 -16.62 -6.26
N GLU A 69 -7.03 -16.84 -5.13
CA GLU A 69 -8.16 -17.80 -5.03
C GLU A 69 -9.36 -17.28 -5.82
N ARG A 70 -9.71 -16.02 -5.62
CA ARG A 70 -10.86 -15.40 -6.29
C ARG A 70 -10.68 -15.23 -7.80
N LYS A 71 -9.51 -14.76 -8.24
CA LYS A 71 -9.19 -14.41 -9.64
C LYS A 71 -10.01 -13.28 -10.27
N ASP A 72 -10.87 -12.66 -9.51
CA ASP A 72 -11.72 -11.52 -9.88
C ASP A 72 -11.36 -10.24 -9.11
N ALA A 73 -10.33 -10.29 -8.27
CA ALA A 73 -9.90 -9.16 -7.45
C ALA A 73 -8.39 -8.93 -7.51
N VAL A 74 -7.96 -7.70 -7.22
CA VAL A 74 -6.55 -7.29 -7.14
C VAL A 74 -6.21 -6.82 -5.74
N ALA A 75 -5.12 -7.33 -5.17
CA ALA A 75 -4.62 -6.93 -3.86
C ALA A 75 -3.61 -5.78 -3.97
N PHE A 76 -3.81 -4.72 -3.19
CA PHE A 76 -2.92 -3.57 -3.09
C PHE A 76 -2.19 -3.58 -1.75
N ILE A 77 -0.86 -3.62 -1.82
CA ILE A 77 0.01 -3.87 -0.67
C ILE A 77 0.99 -2.72 -0.47
N SER A 78 1.06 -2.21 0.76
CA SER A 78 2.07 -1.24 1.21
C SER A 78 3.06 -1.88 2.18
N PRO A 79 4.30 -1.39 2.26
CA PRO A 79 5.30 -1.92 3.20
C PRO A 79 4.93 -1.66 4.66
N TYR A 80 5.61 -2.35 5.57
CA TYR A 80 5.44 -2.19 7.01
C TYR A 80 5.86 -0.81 7.50
N ARG A 81 5.26 -0.37 8.62
CA ARG A 81 5.39 0.99 9.10
C ARG A 81 6.80 1.34 9.59
N ALA A 82 7.48 0.43 10.29
CA ALA A 82 8.82 0.66 10.81
C ALA A 82 9.90 0.79 9.72
N ALA A 83 9.60 0.49 8.46
CA ALA A 83 10.52 0.77 7.35
C ALA A 83 10.81 2.28 7.20
N PHE A 84 9.87 3.14 7.61
CA PHE A 84 9.89 4.60 7.40
C PHE A 84 9.83 5.39 8.70
N LEU A 85 9.11 4.88 9.70
CA LEU A 85 8.71 5.63 10.89
C LEU A 85 9.24 4.97 12.15
N SER A 86 9.76 5.75 13.11
CA SER A 86 10.42 5.26 14.33
C SER A 86 9.50 4.61 15.34
N ASP A 87 8.21 4.91 15.25
CA ASP A 87 7.22 4.45 16.21
C ASP A 87 5.85 4.31 15.56
N ASN A 88 4.90 3.78 16.33
CA ASN A 88 3.51 3.71 15.92
C ASN A 88 2.79 5.07 15.98
N GLN A 89 3.50 6.14 16.30
CA GLN A 89 2.91 7.44 16.54
C GLN A 89 2.75 8.27 15.28
N VAL A 90 1.95 9.32 15.42
CA VAL A 90 1.64 10.27 14.37
C VAL A 90 2.87 11.12 14.06
N GLY A 91 3.44 10.97 12.90
CA GLY A 91 4.11 12.11 12.31
C GLY A 91 5.62 12.18 12.28
N THR A 92 6.38 11.24 12.84
CA THR A 92 7.84 11.35 12.80
C THR A 92 8.47 10.34 11.84
N VAL A 93 9.07 10.82 10.75
CA VAL A 93 9.99 10.03 9.93
C VAL A 93 11.33 9.98 10.65
N THR A 94 11.83 8.80 10.93
CA THR A 94 13.08 8.61 11.66
C THR A 94 14.17 7.96 10.83
N VAL A 95 13.82 7.23 9.81
CA VAL A 95 14.80 6.68 8.89
C VAL A 95 15.07 7.75 7.84
N ASN A 96 16.18 8.48 7.96
CA ASN A 96 16.55 9.55 7.04
C ASN A 96 17.39 9.09 5.86
N ASP A 97 17.97 7.88 5.94
CA ASP A 97 18.79 7.33 4.88
C ASP A 97 17.93 6.63 3.83
N ILE A 98 17.98 7.16 2.62
CA ILE A 98 17.22 6.70 1.45
C ILE A 98 17.58 5.26 1.07
N ASP A 99 18.84 4.88 1.15
CA ASP A 99 19.29 3.52 0.80
C ASP A 99 18.80 2.50 1.84
N THR A 100 18.81 2.87 3.12
CA THR A 100 18.27 2.02 4.20
C THR A 100 16.77 1.80 4.02
N ILE A 101 16.00 2.85 3.74
CA ILE A 101 14.56 2.71 3.46
C ILE A 101 14.35 1.79 2.24
N THR A 102 15.10 2.02 1.17
CA THR A 102 14.99 1.19 -0.05
C THR A 102 15.23 -0.27 0.27
N ASN A 103 16.28 -0.60 1.02
CA ASN A 103 16.59 -1.98 1.43
C ASN A 103 15.51 -2.58 2.33
N ASN A 104 14.93 -1.80 3.24
CA ASN A 104 13.81 -2.24 4.07
C ASN A 104 12.58 -2.59 3.23
N VAL A 105 12.25 -1.75 2.25
CA VAL A 105 11.12 -1.98 1.33
C VAL A 105 11.37 -3.21 0.46
N LEU A 106 12.55 -3.33 -0.15
CA LEU A 106 12.95 -4.50 -0.93
C LEU A 106 12.88 -5.78 -0.09
N GLY A 107 13.42 -5.75 1.13
CA GLY A 107 13.40 -6.88 2.06
C GLY A 107 12.00 -7.24 2.57
N PHE A 108 11.04 -6.32 2.52
CA PHE A 108 9.64 -6.61 2.83
C PHE A 108 8.98 -7.42 1.71
N TYR A 109 9.16 -7.03 0.45
CA TYR A 109 8.50 -7.67 -0.68
C TYR A 109 9.22 -8.93 -1.19
N ALA A 110 10.51 -9.12 -0.87
CA ALA A 110 11.32 -10.23 -1.37
C ALA A 110 10.69 -11.62 -1.11
N PRO A 111 10.14 -11.94 0.09
CA PRO A 111 9.55 -13.24 0.37
C PRO A 111 8.12 -13.42 -0.14
N LEU A 112 7.46 -12.34 -0.63
CA LEU A 112 6.09 -12.44 -1.13
C LEU A 112 6.04 -13.19 -2.47
N SER A 113 4.98 -13.95 -2.66
CA SER A 113 4.76 -14.75 -3.86
C SER A 113 4.77 -13.90 -5.13
N SER A 114 5.25 -14.50 -6.23
CA SER A 114 5.14 -13.90 -7.56
C SER A 114 3.70 -14.05 -8.03
N THR A 115 3.01 -12.93 -8.23
CA THR A 115 1.58 -12.91 -8.53
C THR A 115 1.22 -11.82 -9.53
N THR A 116 0.21 -12.08 -10.37
CA THR A 116 -0.43 -11.08 -11.23
C THR A 116 -1.57 -10.34 -10.51
N TYR A 117 -2.02 -10.85 -9.37
CA TYR A 117 -3.14 -10.34 -8.59
C TYR A 117 -2.72 -9.41 -7.46
N GLY A 118 -1.46 -9.01 -7.40
CA GLY A 118 -0.94 -8.10 -6.39
C GLY A 118 -0.24 -6.88 -6.99
N VAL A 119 -0.44 -5.72 -6.39
CA VAL A 119 0.21 -4.45 -6.74
C VAL A 119 0.95 -3.93 -5.53
N PHE A 120 2.24 -3.69 -5.67
CA PHE A 120 3.15 -3.32 -4.60
C PHE A 120 3.58 -1.87 -4.72
N ASP A 121 3.43 -1.10 -3.66
CA ASP A 121 3.83 0.31 -3.62
C ASP A 121 5.10 0.56 -2.80
N SER A 122 5.59 1.80 -2.85
CA SER A 122 6.86 2.18 -2.23
C SER A 122 6.70 2.86 -0.86
N GLY A 123 5.47 3.01 -0.29
CA GLY A 123 5.43 3.55 1.05
C GLY A 123 4.20 4.34 1.51
N TYR A 124 4.45 5.52 2.07
CA TYR A 124 3.47 6.30 2.82
C TYR A 124 3.43 7.75 2.36
N LYS A 125 2.21 8.33 2.34
CA LYS A 125 1.99 9.77 2.19
C LYS A 125 1.69 10.43 3.54
N TYR A 126 2.04 11.69 3.68
CA TYR A 126 1.68 12.55 4.80
C TYR A 126 0.47 13.38 4.40
N MET A 127 -0.63 13.25 5.15
CA MET A 127 -1.87 13.95 4.87
C MET A 127 -2.54 14.46 6.15
N TYR A 128 -3.40 15.45 5.98
CA TYR A 128 -4.22 15.97 7.06
C TYR A 128 -5.47 15.10 7.27
N ASP A 129 -5.62 14.64 8.51
CA ASP A 129 -6.83 13.94 8.96
C ASP A 129 -7.76 14.94 9.63
N ARG A 130 -8.75 15.39 8.88
CA ARG A 130 -9.71 16.40 9.33
C ARG A 130 -10.61 15.95 10.48
N PHE A 131 -10.74 14.65 10.71
CA PHE A 131 -11.61 14.13 11.76
C PHE A 131 -10.94 14.16 13.13
N ASN A 132 -9.61 14.03 13.16
CA ASN A 132 -8.82 14.06 14.37
C ASN A 132 -7.97 15.35 14.49
N ASP A 133 -8.14 16.29 13.56
CA ASP A 133 -7.40 17.57 13.51
C ASP A 133 -5.88 17.38 13.62
N THR A 134 -5.35 16.41 12.85
CA THR A 134 -3.92 16.09 12.91
C THR A 134 -3.39 15.62 11.56
N PHE A 135 -2.10 15.79 11.35
CA PHE A 135 -1.41 15.20 10.22
C PHE A 135 -0.89 13.82 10.57
N ARG A 136 -1.01 12.89 9.61
CA ARG A 136 -0.51 11.53 9.80
C ARG A 136 0.03 10.91 8.51
N TYR A 137 0.89 9.92 8.68
CA TYR A 137 1.34 9.08 7.57
C TYR A 137 0.35 7.94 7.33
N VAL A 138 -0.10 7.84 6.07
CA VAL A 138 -1.08 6.85 5.60
C VAL A 138 -0.43 6.02 4.48
N PRO A 139 -0.60 4.70 4.46
CA PRO A 139 -0.08 3.86 3.39
C PRO A 139 -0.72 4.19 2.04
N LEU A 140 0.01 3.96 0.96
CA LEU A 140 -0.40 4.35 -0.40
C LEU A 140 -1.31 3.33 -1.08
N ASN A 141 -1.53 2.13 -0.51
CA ASN A 141 -2.33 1.07 -1.18
C ASN A 141 -3.72 1.54 -1.60
N GLY A 142 -4.43 2.27 -0.73
CA GLY A 142 -5.74 2.83 -1.04
C GLY A 142 -5.71 3.91 -2.14
N ASP A 143 -4.64 4.71 -2.18
CA ASP A 143 -4.47 5.73 -3.22
C ASP A 143 -4.21 5.11 -4.59
N ILE A 144 -3.40 4.06 -4.65
CA ILE A 144 -3.10 3.36 -5.90
C ILE A 144 -4.33 2.65 -6.42
N ALA A 145 -5.08 1.97 -5.57
CA ALA A 145 -6.39 1.40 -5.93
C ALA A 145 -7.34 2.48 -6.45
N GLY A 146 -7.44 3.62 -5.76
CA GLY A 146 -8.24 4.76 -6.21
C GLY A 146 -7.76 5.37 -7.54
N THR A 147 -6.47 5.31 -7.82
CA THR A 147 -5.90 5.74 -9.11
C THR A 147 -6.27 4.76 -10.23
N CYS A 148 -6.29 3.45 -9.96
CA CYS A 148 -6.76 2.42 -10.89
C CYS A 148 -8.26 2.62 -11.19
N ALA A 149 -9.10 2.72 -10.17
CA ALA A 149 -10.54 2.96 -10.33
C ALA A 149 -10.84 4.24 -11.10
N ARG A 150 -10.12 5.32 -10.82
CA ARG A 150 -10.27 6.58 -11.56
C ARG A 150 -9.87 6.43 -13.02
N THR A 151 -8.83 5.67 -13.32
CA THR A 151 -8.38 5.42 -14.69
C THR A 151 -9.40 4.60 -15.45
N ASP A 152 -9.99 3.59 -14.83
CA ASP A 152 -11.05 2.77 -15.42
C ASP A 152 -12.29 3.61 -15.77
N ILE A 153 -12.76 4.45 -14.86
CA ILE A 153 -13.93 5.32 -15.08
C ILE A 153 -13.67 6.36 -16.16
N GLN A 154 -12.48 6.96 -16.22
CA GLN A 154 -12.18 8.07 -17.12
C GLN A 154 -11.70 7.66 -18.50
N GLN A 155 -11.14 6.45 -18.61
CA GLN A 155 -10.54 5.92 -19.83
C GLN A 155 -11.03 4.48 -20.07
N PHE A 156 -10.15 3.50 -19.90
CA PHE A 156 -10.45 2.08 -20.05
C PHE A 156 -9.56 1.27 -19.08
N PRO A 157 -9.98 0.06 -18.66
CA PRO A 157 -9.26 -0.77 -17.68
C PRO A 157 -7.82 -1.10 -18.09
N TRP A 158 -7.54 -1.19 -19.38
CA TRP A 158 -6.21 -1.52 -19.91
C TRP A 158 -5.22 -0.34 -19.98
N PHE A 159 -5.65 0.88 -19.63
CA PHE A 159 -4.73 2.01 -19.56
C PHE A 159 -3.90 1.96 -18.28
N SER A 160 -2.60 2.27 -18.40
CA SER A 160 -1.74 2.41 -17.23
C SER A 160 -2.27 3.48 -16.26
N PRO A 161 -2.45 3.15 -14.97
CA PRO A 161 -2.83 4.13 -13.96
C PRO A 161 -1.68 5.07 -13.58
N ALA A 162 -0.46 4.78 -14.02
CA ALA A 162 0.74 5.53 -13.70
C ALA A 162 0.98 6.74 -14.63
N GLY A 163 1.91 7.60 -14.24
CA GLY A 163 2.37 8.75 -15.00
C GLY A 163 1.73 10.07 -14.58
N THR A 164 2.24 11.17 -15.13
CA THR A 164 1.90 12.54 -14.72
C THR A 164 0.46 12.94 -15.00
N SER A 165 -0.19 12.28 -15.95
CA SER A 165 -1.58 12.59 -16.33
C SER A 165 -2.62 11.83 -15.50
N ARG A 166 -2.36 10.57 -15.13
CA ARG A 166 -3.31 9.69 -14.44
C ARG A 166 -2.88 9.30 -13.03
N GLY A 167 -1.58 9.17 -12.80
CA GLY A 167 -1.01 8.67 -11.54
C GLY A 167 -0.94 9.68 -10.40
N SER A 168 -1.63 10.81 -10.49
CA SER A 168 -1.62 11.82 -9.43
C SER A 168 -2.24 11.30 -8.13
N ILE A 169 -1.49 11.39 -7.03
CA ILE A 169 -1.93 11.04 -5.68
C ILE A 169 -2.52 12.28 -5.02
N LEU A 170 -3.78 12.18 -4.64
CA LEU A 170 -4.53 13.29 -4.06
C LEU A 170 -4.34 13.40 -2.55
N ASN A 171 -4.61 14.59 -1.99
CA ASN A 171 -4.57 14.83 -0.54
C ASN A 171 -3.24 14.41 0.11
N ALA A 172 -2.13 14.64 -0.57
CA ALA A 172 -0.80 14.35 -0.06
C ALA A 172 0.03 15.63 0.04
N VAL A 173 0.56 15.92 1.22
CA VAL A 173 1.43 17.08 1.48
C VAL A 173 2.87 16.73 1.12
N LYS A 174 3.31 15.54 1.52
CA LYS A 174 4.64 14.99 1.22
C LYS A 174 4.63 13.47 1.29
N LEU A 175 5.69 12.85 0.80
CA LEU A 175 5.95 11.43 0.96
C LEU A 175 6.83 11.19 2.20
N ALA A 176 6.68 10.02 2.84
CA ALA A 176 7.61 9.55 3.85
C ALA A 176 8.97 9.20 3.24
N TYR A 177 8.96 8.79 1.97
CA TYR A 177 10.12 8.37 1.20
C TYR A 177 9.97 8.82 -0.26
N ASN A 178 10.92 9.59 -0.75
CA ASN A 178 10.97 10.01 -2.14
C ASN A 178 12.21 9.41 -2.83
N PRO A 179 12.06 8.28 -3.57
CA PRO A 179 13.19 7.58 -4.16
C PRO A 179 13.85 8.39 -5.27
N GLY A 180 15.19 8.46 -5.24
CA GLY A 180 16.00 8.98 -6.34
C GLY A 180 16.00 8.01 -7.53
N ARG A 181 16.70 8.37 -8.62
CA ARG A 181 16.73 7.56 -9.84
C ARG A 181 17.23 6.13 -9.59
N LYS A 182 18.36 5.99 -8.89
CA LYS A 182 18.95 4.68 -8.57
C LYS A 182 17.98 3.79 -7.77
N GLN A 183 17.34 4.37 -6.75
CA GLN A 183 16.40 3.65 -5.89
C GLN A 183 15.13 3.28 -6.67
N ARG A 184 14.61 4.15 -7.55
CA ARG A 184 13.48 3.84 -8.43
C ARG A 184 13.76 2.66 -9.35
N ASP A 185 14.95 2.63 -9.95
CA ASP A 185 15.37 1.54 -10.82
C ASP A 185 15.44 0.22 -10.05
N ALA A 186 15.96 0.25 -8.80
CA ALA A 186 16.00 -0.91 -7.91
C ALA A 186 14.60 -1.39 -7.51
N LEU A 187 13.71 -0.48 -7.10
CA LEU A 187 12.33 -0.81 -6.74
C LEU A 187 11.58 -1.41 -7.93
N TYR A 188 11.62 -0.74 -9.07
CA TYR A 188 10.89 -1.15 -10.27
C TYR A 188 11.39 -2.49 -10.83
N SER A 189 12.69 -2.77 -10.75
CA SER A 189 13.26 -4.07 -11.12
C SER A 189 12.77 -5.21 -10.19
N ASN A 190 12.39 -4.87 -8.96
CA ASN A 190 11.85 -5.80 -7.96
C ASN A 190 10.31 -5.75 -7.85
N ARG A 191 9.61 -5.38 -8.90
CA ARG A 191 8.12 -5.39 -8.98
C ARG A 191 7.42 -4.35 -8.10
N ILE A 192 8.13 -3.39 -7.56
CA ILE A 192 7.59 -2.38 -6.67
C ILE A 192 7.35 -1.09 -7.46
N ASN A 193 6.15 -0.54 -7.36
CA ASN A 193 5.76 0.68 -8.07
C ASN A 193 6.17 1.91 -7.25
N PRO A 194 7.19 2.67 -7.69
CA PRO A 194 7.60 3.85 -6.96
C PRO A 194 6.57 4.97 -7.08
N VAL A 195 6.27 5.59 -5.95
CA VAL A 195 5.54 6.85 -5.89
C VAL A 195 6.56 7.95 -5.61
N ILE A 196 6.56 9.00 -6.42
CA ILE A 196 7.57 10.05 -6.40
C ILE A 196 6.94 11.43 -6.30
N PHE A 197 7.68 12.36 -5.72
CA PHE A 197 7.41 13.78 -5.84
C PHE A 197 8.27 14.37 -6.94
N SER A 198 7.63 15.05 -7.91
CA SER A 198 8.29 15.79 -8.97
C SER A 198 7.83 17.24 -8.96
N PRO A 199 8.77 18.23 -9.05
CA PRO A 199 8.40 19.62 -9.26
C PRO A 199 7.54 19.75 -10.52
N GLY A 200 6.37 20.38 -10.41
CA GLY A 200 5.44 20.58 -11.51
C GLY A 200 4.37 19.48 -11.71
N ALA A 201 4.65 18.23 -11.38
CA ALA A 201 3.67 17.14 -11.45
C ALA A 201 3.10 16.74 -10.08
N GLY A 202 3.76 17.17 -8.98
CA GLY A 202 3.34 16.80 -7.63
C GLY A 202 3.71 15.34 -7.28
N ILE A 203 2.91 14.75 -6.41
CA ILE A 203 3.09 13.35 -6.00
C ILE A 203 2.37 12.45 -7.00
N THR A 204 3.13 11.49 -7.56
CA THR A 204 2.67 10.71 -8.72
C THR A 204 3.13 9.26 -8.61
N LEU A 205 2.23 8.33 -8.93
CA LEU A 205 2.56 6.93 -9.18
C LEU A 205 3.39 6.82 -10.46
N PHE A 206 4.59 6.25 -10.36
CA PHE A 206 5.55 6.18 -11.48
C PHE A 206 5.68 4.79 -12.08
N GLY A 207 5.09 3.75 -11.49
CA GLY A 207 5.12 2.37 -11.96
C GLY A 207 3.73 1.76 -12.03
N ASP A 208 3.57 0.77 -12.90
CA ASP A 208 2.32 0.05 -13.16
C ASP A 208 2.50 -1.46 -13.20
N LYS A 209 3.49 -1.99 -12.49
CA LYS A 209 3.77 -3.43 -12.44
C LYS A 209 2.87 -4.16 -11.44
N THR A 210 2.51 -5.38 -11.82
CA THR A 210 2.00 -6.38 -10.87
C THR A 210 3.15 -7.01 -10.09
N GLY A 211 2.85 -7.82 -9.08
CA GLY A 211 3.81 -8.60 -8.32
C GLY A 211 4.47 -9.76 -9.09
N LEU A 212 4.28 -9.84 -10.41
CA LEU A 212 4.83 -10.92 -11.23
C LEU A 212 6.36 -10.81 -11.36
N GLY A 213 7.06 -11.90 -10.99
CA GLY A 213 8.52 -11.93 -10.99
C GLY A 213 9.19 -12.09 -12.34
N LYS A 214 8.43 -12.54 -13.37
CA LYS A 214 8.94 -12.72 -14.74
C LYS A 214 8.26 -11.73 -15.67
N ALA A 215 9.01 -11.14 -16.58
CA ALA A 215 8.45 -10.28 -17.62
C ALA A 215 7.44 -11.08 -18.49
N SER A 216 6.23 -10.56 -18.61
CA SER A 216 5.15 -11.18 -19.37
C SER A 216 4.14 -10.10 -19.76
N ALA A 217 3.16 -10.45 -20.59
CA ALA A 217 2.06 -9.53 -20.92
C ALA A 217 1.19 -9.19 -19.70
N PHE A 218 1.28 -9.99 -18.63
CA PHE A 218 0.54 -9.82 -17.38
C PHE A 218 1.35 -9.15 -16.26
N ASP A 219 2.51 -8.57 -16.59
CA ASP A 219 3.32 -7.85 -15.61
C ASP A 219 2.85 -6.41 -15.37
N ARG A 220 1.85 -5.95 -16.12
CA ARG A 220 1.23 -4.63 -15.99
C ARG A 220 -0.13 -4.72 -15.29
N VAL A 221 -0.42 -3.69 -14.50
CA VAL A 221 -1.72 -3.57 -13.83
C VAL A 221 -2.78 -3.28 -14.89
N ASN A 222 -3.71 -4.22 -15.01
CA ASN A 222 -4.99 -4.06 -15.71
C ASN A 222 -6.09 -4.22 -14.67
N VAL A 223 -7.01 -3.32 -14.64
CA VAL A 223 -8.15 -3.33 -13.71
C VAL A 223 -9.34 -4.05 -14.35
#